data_26b3d5646192eb1653acb529b55a702a
#
_entry.id   26b3d5646192eb1653acb529b55a702a
#
_cell.length_a   1.000
_cell.length_b   1.000
_cell.length_c   1.000
_cell.angle_alpha   90.00
_cell.angle_beta   90.00
_cell.angle_gamma   90.00
#
_symmetry.space_group_name_H-M   'P 1'
#
loop_
_entity.id
_entity.type
_entity.pdbx_description
1 polymer ?
#
loop_
_entity_poly.entity_id
_entity_poly.type
_entity_poly.pdbx_seq_one_letter_code
_entity_poly.pdbx_strand_id
1 'polypeptide(L)'
;MIRRLKRVVAEHIDTSKFPIDVTLREDRVVILEGEVPDWNTADTIAHRIAKFKKVRNVINHLSCDGKSLAYIPKHELIEQGRSLGVLDEADVIIVGAGVIGSGIARELSKYDLDIVVIEKGDDVSQGVSKANNGMIHPGNAVMPRTLKAKLNVEGNAMYSDWAEDLQFEFKRSGSFVLSYNNEDRRLPRLVWMVGRLNKVPGMRFISPDEFLEMEKDVDVRPTRVLYSPTTAYVDGFEVTIALAENAVMNGVRFHLSTEVVDVDVEDGIVQGVVTDRGLVKGRLIINAAGIFADEIASMAGDQFYTLHPRKGVIAIFDKEMKSPERSVNGRPYVHHANTKGGGVQMTVSGNSLWGPNAVEVRDKTDLSVQPEDLDYVMGSGEIICPEAKRSDIIACFAGIRPADYKEDFIIERSRVVNGFIHVAGIQSPGLAAAPAIAKMVEGLTAEELGGLKHKDDWNPVREKPVVFSRLSPEEQDRLVSENPAYGRIVCRCETVSEGEIVDA
;
A
#
# COMPACT_ATOMS: atom_id res chain seq x y z
N MET A 1 -33.65 9.10 2.32
CA MET A 1 -32.42 8.25 2.26
C MET A 1 -32.30 7.42 3.53
N ILE A 2 -32.37 8.02 4.70
CA ILE A 2 -32.18 7.35 6.00
C ILE A 2 -33.04 6.08 6.19
N ARG A 3 -34.33 6.10 5.81
CA ARG A 3 -35.23 4.93 5.89
C ARG A 3 -34.68 3.73 5.08
N ARG A 4 -34.04 3.98 3.94
CA ARG A 4 -33.44 2.91 3.11
C ARG A 4 -32.17 2.36 3.74
N LEU A 5 -31.35 3.22 4.38
CA LEU A 5 -30.15 2.79 5.09
C LEU A 5 -30.50 1.95 6.31
N LYS A 6 -31.47 2.38 7.12
CA LYS A 6 -31.99 1.59 8.26
C LYS A 6 -32.59 0.23 7.82
N ARG A 7 -33.21 0.16 6.64
CA ARG A 7 -33.67 -1.11 6.07
C ARG A 7 -32.50 -2.05 5.75
N VAL A 8 -31.42 -1.56 5.16
CA VAL A 8 -30.22 -2.38 4.91
C VAL A 8 -29.68 -2.96 6.21
N VAL A 9 -29.63 -2.20 7.29
CA VAL A 9 -29.24 -2.70 8.61
C VAL A 9 -30.16 -3.84 9.05
N ALA A 10 -31.49 -3.63 9.00
CA ALA A 10 -32.48 -4.62 9.43
C ALA A 10 -32.52 -5.89 8.55
N GLU A 11 -31.98 -5.84 7.32
CA GLU A 11 -31.81 -7.02 6.45
C GLU A 11 -30.64 -7.91 6.86
N HIS A 12 -29.70 -7.41 7.69
CA HIS A 12 -28.49 -8.11 8.06
C HIS A 12 -28.39 -8.46 9.57
N ILE A 13 -29.24 -7.83 10.40
CA ILE A 13 -29.20 -8.03 11.83
C ILE A 13 -30.60 -7.87 12.45
N ASP A 14 -30.85 -8.59 13.52
CA ASP A 14 -32.07 -8.40 14.35
C ASP A 14 -31.90 -7.12 15.20
N THR A 15 -32.43 -6.00 14.70
CA THR A 15 -32.32 -4.70 15.36
C THR A 15 -33.07 -4.58 16.68
N SER A 16 -33.89 -5.58 17.05
CA SER A 16 -34.52 -5.65 18.39
C SER A 16 -33.54 -6.13 19.47
N LYS A 17 -32.56 -6.96 19.07
CA LYS A 17 -31.48 -7.47 19.93
C LYS A 17 -30.24 -6.60 19.88
N PHE A 18 -29.94 -6.09 18.71
CA PHE A 18 -28.76 -5.27 18.43
C PHE A 18 -29.20 -3.94 17.82
N PRO A 19 -29.54 -2.94 18.65
CA PRO A 19 -29.93 -1.63 18.15
C PRO A 19 -28.75 -0.94 17.48
N ILE A 20 -28.93 -0.50 16.24
CA ILE A 20 -27.92 0.25 15.49
C ILE A 20 -28.48 1.62 15.13
N ASP A 21 -27.76 2.65 15.55
CA ASP A 21 -28.01 3.99 15.11
C ASP A 21 -27.35 4.25 13.76
N VAL A 22 -28.15 4.87 12.88
CA VAL A 22 -27.72 5.26 11.54
C VAL A 22 -27.95 6.75 11.39
N THR A 23 -26.88 7.52 11.41
CA THR A 23 -26.91 8.97 11.23
C THR A 23 -26.40 9.32 9.83
N LEU A 24 -27.09 10.25 9.18
CA LEU A 24 -26.68 10.79 7.87
C LEU A 24 -26.33 12.26 8.05
N ARG A 25 -25.07 12.59 7.91
CA ARG A 25 -24.57 13.97 7.93
C ARG A 25 -24.98 14.74 6.66
N GLU A 26 -24.91 16.07 6.71
CA GLU A 26 -25.23 16.95 5.58
C GLU A 26 -24.31 16.73 4.38
N ASP A 27 -23.01 16.44 4.63
CA ASP A 27 -22.01 16.10 3.63
C ASP A 27 -22.16 14.68 3.06
N ARG A 28 -23.27 13.99 3.40
CA ARG A 28 -23.64 12.63 2.97
C ARG A 28 -22.75 11.52 3.52
N VAL A 29 -22.04 11.75 4.58
CA VAL A 29 -21.37 10.72 5.36
C VAL A 29 -22.39 10.00 6.23
N VAL A 30 -22.33 8.68 6.28
CA VAL A 30 -23.17 7.87 7.16
C VAL A 30 -22.35 7.42 8.34
N ILE A 31 -22.86 7.65 9.56
CA ILE A 31 -22.26 7.15 10.80
C ILE A 31 -23.09 5.98 11.27
N LEU A 32 -22.40 4.88 11.62
CA LEU A 32 -22.99 3.65 12.17
C LEU A 32 -22.47 3.49 13.59
N GLU A 33 -23.39 3.38 14.55
CA GLU A 33 -23.07 3.22 15.97
C GLU A 33 -23.95 2.12 16.58
N GLY A 34 -23.40 1.33 17.48
CA GLY A 34 -24.10 0.25 18.14
C GLY A 34 -23.26 -1.01 18.27
N GLU A 35 -23.86 -2.07 18.80
CA GLU A 35 -23.20 -3.35 18.98
C GLU A 35 -23.72 -4.38 17.96
N VAL A 36 -22.81 -5.24 17.47
CA VAL A 36 -23.10 -6.32 16.53
C VAL A 36 -22.58 -7.66 17.05
N PRO A 37 -23.16 -8.81 16.62
CA PRO A 37 -22.78 -10.12 17.15
C PRO A 37 -21.38 -10.57 16.68
N ASP A 38 -20.93 -10.07 15.53
CA ASP A 38 -19.66 -10.43 14.95
C ASP A 38 -19.14 -9.34 13.99
N TRP A 39 -17.83 -9.36 13.72
CA TRP A 39 -17.17 -8.37 12.88
C TRP A 39 -17.61 -8.44 11.40
N ASN A 40 -17.90 -9.64 10.87
CA ASN A 40 -18.37 -9.79 9.49
C ASN A 40 -19.70 -9.07 9.26
N THR A 41 -20.57 -9.06 10.28
CA THR A 41 -21.84 -8.32 10.24
C THR A 41 -21.58 -6.82 10.17
N ALA A 42 -20.66 -6.27 10.99
CA ALA A 42 -20.26 -4.86 10.94
C ALA A 42 -19.77 -4.46 9.56
N ASP A 43 -18.81 -5.24 9.04
CA ASP A 43 -18.17 -5.01 7.74
C ASP A 43 -19.19 -5.09 6.59
N THR A 44 -20.05 -6.11 6.60
CA THR A 44 -21.10 -6.29 5.60
C THR A 44 -22.08 -5.12 5.56
N ILE A 45 -22.55 -4.64 6.71
CA ILE A 45 -23.48 -3.50 6.81
C ILE A 45 -22.79 -2.24 6.22
N ALA A 46 -21.57 -1.95 6.64
CA ALA A 46 -20.82 -0.78 6.17
C ALA A 46 -20.59 -0.81 4.65
N HIS A 47 -20.16 -1.93 4.09
CA HIS A 47 -20.01 -2.12 2.64
C HIS A 47 -21.33 -1.96 1.87
N ARG A 48 -22.43 -2.49 2.39
CA ARG A 48 -23.74 -2.35 1.75
C ARG A 48 -24.21 -0.90 1.72
N ILE A 49 -24.01 -0.18 2.80
CA ILE A 49 -24.34 1.25 2.90
C ILE A 49 -23.45 2.09 1.98
N ALA A 50 -22.15 1.80 1.93
CA ALA A 50 -21.22 2.48 1.05
C ALA A 50 -21.57 2.37 -0.44
N LYS A 51 -22.25 1.30 -0.88
CA LYS A 51 -22.71 1.11 -2.28
C LYS A 51 -23.77 2.12 -2.74
N PHE A 52 -24.41 2.83 -1.83
CA PHE A 52 -25.38 3.85 -2.24
C PHE A 52 -24.66 5.05 -2.90
N LYS A 53 -25.05 5.38 -4.14
CA LYS A 53 -24.43 6.49 -4.91
C LYS A 53 -24.46 7.85 -4.22
N LYS A 54 -25.48 8.06 -3.35
CA LYS A 54 -25.67 9.33 -2.63
C LYS A 54 -24.93 9.37 -1.29
N VAL A 55 -24.32 8.29 -0.86
CA VAL A 55 -23.44 8.24 0.33
C VAL A 55 -22.04 8.63 -0.12
N ARG A 56 -21.43 9.63 0.54
CA ARG A 56 -20.05 10.02 0.29
C ARG A 56 -19.10 8.97 0.83
N ASN A 57 -19.26 8.60 2.10
CA ASN A 57 -18.50 7.54 2.76
C ASN A 57 -19.20 7.06 4.04
N VAL A 58 -18.61 6.12 4.75
CA VAL A 58 -19.13 5.53 5.98
C VAL A 58 -18.11 5.67 7.09
N ILE A 59 -18.55 6.18 8.23
CA ILE A 59 -17.86 6.09 9.52
C ILE A 59 -18.46 4.90 10.25
N ASN A 60 -17.65 3.88 10.49
CA ASN A 60 -18.06 2.65 11.12
C ASN A 60 -17.56 2.60 12.57
N HIS A 61 -18.42 2.96 13.51
CA HIS A 61 -18.19 2.87 14.94
C HIS A 61 -18.96 1.68 15.57
N LEU A 62 -19.37 0.70 14.74
CA LEU A 62 -19.98 -0.52 15.27
C LEU A 62 -18.96 -1.27 16.13
N SER A 63 -19.43 -1.76 17.26
CA SER A 63 -18.62 -2.53 18.22
C SER A 63 -18.99 -4.00 18.20
N CYS A 64 -18.03 -4.85 18.45
CA CYS A 64 -18.18 -6.27 18.69
C CYS A 64 -17.28 -6.65 19.86
N ASP A 65 -17.85 -7.30 20.89
CA ASP A 65 -17.14 -7.63 22.14
C ASP A 65 -16.42 -6.41 22.78
N GLY A 66 -17.09 -5.26 22.76
CA GLY A 66 -16.58 -4.00 23.31
C GLY A 66 -15.43 -3.35 22.53
N LYS A 67 -15.09 -3.82 21.34
CA LYS A 67 -14.04 -3.26 20.48
C LYS A 67 -14.64 -2.72 19.18
N SER A 68 -14.17 -1.55 18.76
CA SER A 68 -14.58 -0.90 17.51
C SER A 68 -13.35 -0.34 16.76
N LEU A 69 -13.56 0.19 15.55
CA LEU A 69 -12.55 0.96 14.79
C LEU A 69 -12.59 2.47 15.12
N ALA A 70 -13.42 2.88 16.07
CA ALA A 70 -13.46 4.27 16.51
C ALA A 70 -12.14 4.68 17.14
N TYR A 71 -11.63 5.84 16.73
CA TYR A 71 -10.44 6.43 17.34
C TYR A 71 -10.72 6.80 18.82
N ILE A 72 -9.79 6.46 19.70
CA ILE A 72 -9.81 6.83 21.11
C ILE A 72 -8.60 7.73 21.37
N PRO A 73 -8.80 9.00 21.78
CA PRO A 73 -7.69 9.91 22.07
C PRO A 73 -6.77 9.40 23.18
N LYS A 74 -5.48 9.52 22.98
CA LYS A 74 -4.42 9.14 23.94
C LYS A 74 -4.07 10.33 24.82
N HIS A 75 -4.97 10.76 25.70
CA HIS A 75 -4.86 12.00 26.48
C HIS A 75 -3.52 12.17 27.20
N GLU A 76 -3.00 11.13 27.84
CA GLU A 76 -1.71 11.18 28.55
C GLU A 76 -0.54 11.48 27.59
N LEU A 77 -0.51 10.87 26.42
CA LEU A 77 0.55 11.14 25.42
C LEU A 77 0.40 12.52 24.81
N ILE A 78 -0.83 13.00 24.62
CA ILE A 78 -1.09 14.37 24.12
C ILE A 78 -0.56 15.41 25.11
N GLU A 79 -0.88 15.25 26.41
CA GLU A 79 -0.39 16.15 27.47
C GLU A 79 1.13 16.09 27.60
N GLN A 80 1.72 14.89 27.54
CA GLN A 80 3.17 14.70 27.53
C GLN A 80 3.81 15.43 26.35
N GLY A 81 3.33 15.19 25.12
CA GLY A 81 3.87 15.81 23.90
C GLY A 81 3.82 17.33 23.96
N ARG A 82 2.69 17.91 24.40
CA ARG A 82 2.55 19.36 24.59
C ARG A 82 3.52 19.92 25.63
N SER A 83 3.84 19.16 26.71
CA SER A 83 4.75 19.59 27.76
C SER A 83 6.22 19.61 27.34
N LEU A 84 6.61 18.82 26.33
CA LEU A 84 7.98 18.74 25.82
C LEU A 84 8.39 19.94 24.94
N GLY A 85 7.43 20.80 24.57
CA GLY A 85 7.69 21.95 23.73
C GLY A 85 7.85 21.62 22.24
N VAL A 86 8.45 22.55 21.48
CA VAL A 86 8.60 22.42 20.02
C VAL A 86 9.77 21.50 19.70
N LEU A 87 9.49 20.42 18.98
CA LEU A 87 10.47 19.48 18.44
C LEU A 87 11.05 19.96 17.12
N ASP A 88 10.18 20.46 16.22
CA ASP A 88 10.58 20.94 14.90
C ASP A 88 9.54 21.91 14.30
N GLU A 89 9.93 22.65 13.26
CA GLU A 89 9.05 23.53 12.49
C GLU A 89 9.30 23.28 10.99
N ALA A 90 8.23 23.28 10.17
CA ALA A 90 8.31 23.03 8.73
C ALA A 90 7.16 23.72 7.98
N ASP A 91 7.30 23.89 6.65
CA ASP A 91 6.17 24.27 5.81
C ASP A 91 5.16 23.14 5.66
N VAL A 92 5.66 21.90 5.47
CA VAL A 92 4.87 20.72 5.19
C VAL A 92 5.26 19.59 6.14
N ILE A 93 4.26 19.03 6.79
CA ILE A 93 4.37 17.84 7.64
C ILE A 93 3.71 16.67 6.90
N ILE A 94 4.46 15.60 6.65
CA ILE A 94 3.94 14.36 6.07
C ILE A 94 3.85 13.31 7.20
N VAL A 95 2.66 12.78 7.43
CA VAL A 95 2.44 11.76 8.46
C VAL A 95 2.49 10.37 7.82
N GLY A 96 3.53 9.59 8.15
CA GLY A 96 3.79 8.24 7.66
C GLY A 96 4.89 8.16 6.61
N ALA A 97 5.89 7.31 6.84
CA ALA A 97 7.04 7.05 5.97
C ALA A 97 6.90 5.71 5.19
N GLY A 98 5.69 5.31 4.81
CA GLY A 98 5.45 4.27 3.82
C GLY A 98 5.76 4.77 2.41
N VAL A 99 5.63 3.89 1.39
CA VAL A 99 5.92 4.22 -0.01
C VAL A 99 5.18 5.47 -0.51
N ILE A 100 3.99 5.75 0.03
CA ILE A 100 3.20 6.93 -0.35
C ILE A 100 3.79 8.19 0.27
N GLY A 101 4.04 8.21 1.58
CA GLY A 101 4.61 9.38 2.25
C GLY A 101 6.02 9.69 1.78
N SER A 102 6.89 8.68 1.62
CA SER A 102 8.24 8.83 1.07
C SER A 102 8.23 9.28 -0.39
N GLY A 103 7.28 8.78 -1.21
CA GLY A 103 7.09 9.23 -2.58
C GLY A 103 6.65 10.70 -2.68
N ILE A 104 5.73 11.12 -1.80
CA ILE A 104 5.30 12.52 -1.70
C ILE A 104 6.46 13.41 -1.22
N ALA A 105 7.22 12.96 -0.22
CA ALA A 105 8.38 13.67 0.30
C ALA A 105 9.41 13.94 -0.81
N ARG A 106 9.76 12.90 -1.60
CA ARG A 106 10.64 13.04 -2.77
C ARG A 106 10.06 14.00 -3.81
N GLU A 107 8.77 13.87 -4.13
CA GLU A 107 8.13 14.71 -5.14
C GLU A 107 8.10 16.19 -4.74
N LEU A 108 7.85 16.47 -3.45
CA LEU A 108 7.84 17.84 -2.92
C LEU A 108 9.24 18.39 -2.65
N SER A 109 10.26 17.55 -2.48
CA SER A 109 11.65 17.99 -2.26
C SER A 109 12.25 18.78 -3.43
N LYS A 110 11.60 18.77 -4.60
CA LYS A 110 11.95 19.60 -5.78
C LYS A 110 11.76 21.10 -5.53
N TYR A 111 10.99 21.43 -4.49
CA TYR A 111 10.54 22.79 -4.26
C TYR A 111 11.21 23.42 -3.04
N ASP A 112 11.30 24.73 -3.04
CA ASP A 112 11.80 25.57 -1.94
C ASP A 112 10.80 25.52 -0.77
N LEU A 113 10.73 24.35 -0.12
CA LEU A 113 9.86 24.02 1.01
C LEU A 113 10.69 23.35 2.09
N ASP A 114 10.38 23.69 3.32
CA ASP A 114 10.86 22.96 4.48
C ASP A 114 9.89 21.80 4.79
N ILE A 115 10.37 20.56 4.73
CA ILE A 115 9.54 19.36 4.79
C ILE A 115 10.01 18.43 5.89
N VAL A 116 9.06 17.99 6.70
CA VAL A 116 9.28 16.97 7.75
C VAL A 116 8.36 15.78 7.51
N VAL A 117 8.91 14.58 7.59
CA VAL A 117 8.17 13.31 7.62
C VAL A 117 8.21 12.75 9.04
N ILE A 118 7.04 12.37 9.56
CA ILE A 118 6.92 11.78 10.90
C ILE A 118 6.47 10.33 10.76
N GLU A 119 7.24 9.39 11.34
CA GLU A 119 6.97 7.96 11.31
C GLU A 119 7.06 7.38 12.72
N LYS A 120 6.02 6.63 13.11
CA LYS A 120 5.96 5.97 14.43
C LYS A 120 6.90 4.77 14.55
N GLY A 121 7.24 4.13 13.43
CA GLY A 121 8.20 3.03 13.37
C GLY A 121 9.63 3.51 13.52
N ASP A 122 10.51 2.57 13.81
CA ASP A 122 11.96 2.80 13.96
C ASP A 122 12.70 2.95 12.63
N ASP A 123 11.99 2.72 11.52
CA ASP A 123 12.51 2.89 10.16
C ASP A 123 11.35 3.22 9.20
N VAL A 124 11.68 3.59 7.97
CA VAL A 124 10.71 3.74 6.88
C VAL A 124 10.12 2.39 6.48
N SER A 125 9.00 2.38 5.74
CA SER A 125 8.39 1.15 5.21
C SER A 125 7.85 0.15 6.25
N GLN A 126 7.67 0.52 7.51
CA GLN A 126 7.27 -0.43 8.57
C GLN A 126 5.84 -0.98 8.45
N GLY A 127 5.00 -0.40 7.60
CA GLY A 127 3.64 -0.86 7.33
C GLY A 127 3.53 -1.83 6.15
N VAL A 128 2.41 -1.73 5.40
CA VAL A 128 2.12 -2.58 4.22
C VAL A 128 3.10 -2.36 3.06
N SER A 129 3.93 -1.32 3.10
CA SER A 129 4.93 -1.03 2.08
C SER A 129 6.01 -2.11 1.99
N LYS A 130 6.43 -2.71 3.12
CA LYS A 130 7.32 -3.88 3.13
C LYS A 130 6.58 -5.21 3.02
N ALA A 131 5.30 -5.25 3.35
CA ALA A 131 4.51 -6.47 3.45
C ALA A 131 3.50 -6.57 2.30
N ASN A 132 3.99 -6.54 1.06
CA ASN A 132 3.22 -6.69 -0.17
C ASN A 132 3.98 -7.59 -1.16
N ASN A 133 3.37 -7.87 -2.31
CA ASN A 133 3.96 -8.76 -3.31
C ASN A 133 4.88 -8.06 -4.34
N GLY A 134 5.20 -6.79 -4.17
CA GLY A 134 6.08 -6.05 -5.08
C GLY A 134 5.56 -5.87 -6.51
N MET A 135 4.30 -6.23 -6.78
CA MET A 135 3.77 -6.15 -8.14
C MET A 135 3.39 -4.72 -8.54
N ILE A 136 3.98 -4.25 -9.62
CA ILE A 136 3.55 -3.04 -10.33
C ILE A 136 2.45 -3.45 -11.31
N HIS A 137 1.21 -3.40 -10.81
CA HIS A 137 0.01 -3.83 -11.53
C HIS A 137 -0.21 -3.04 -12.83
N PRO A 138 -0.66 -3.70 -13.92
CA PRO A 138 -0.91 -3.02 -15.19
C PRO A 138 -2.21 -2.18 -15.18
N GLY A 139 -3.14 -2.42 -14.24
CA GLY A 139 -4.44 -1.72 -14.17
C GLY A 139 -5.61 -2.48 -14.80
N ASN A 140 -5.43 -3.74 -15.17
CA ASN A 140 -6.44 -4.57 -15.86
C ASN A 140 -7.47 -5.24 -14.92
N ALA A 141 -7.26 -5.18 -13.59
CA ALA A 141 -8.12 -5.81 -12.59
C ALA A 141 -8.78 -4.79 -11.62
N VAL A 142 -8.76 -3.51 -11.96
CA VAL A 142 -9.32 -2.42 -11.15
C VAL A 142 -10.59 -1.89 -11.79
N MET A 143 -11.64 -1.66 -10.99
CA MET A 143 -12.92 -1.14 -11.51
C MET A 143 -12.72 0.16 -12.29
N PRO A 144 -13.22 0.24 -13.54
CA PRO A 144 -13.09 1.44 -14.36
C PRO A 144 -13.77 2.67 -13.71
N ARG A 145 -13.24 3.86 -14.01
CA ARG A 145 -13.75 5.15 -13.51
C ARG A 145 -13.53 5.39 -12.01
N THR A 146 -12.71 4.59 -11.37
CA THR A 146 -12.23 4.86 -10.01
C THR A 146 -10.92 5.66 -10.07
N LEU A 147 -10.62 6.38 -8.98
CA LEU A 147 -9.36 7.11 -8.85
C LEU A 147 -8.17 6.13 -8.87
N LYS A 148 -8.31 5.00 -8.17
CA LYS A 148 -7.27 3.96 -8.15
C LYS A 148 -7.00 3.33 -9.53
N ALA A 149 -8.01 3.23 -10.42
CA ALA A 149 -7.80 2.73 -11.77
C ALA A 149 -6.99 3.72 -12.62
N LYS A 150 -7.29 5.00 -12.52
CA LYS A 150 -6.55 6.08 -13.20
C LYS A 150 -5.10 6.11 -12.72
N LEU A 151 -4.89 6.27 -11.41
CA LEU A 151 -3.56 6.43 -10.84
C LEU A 151 -2.70 5.17 -10.95
N ASN A 152 -3.30 3.97 -11.01
CA ASN A 152 -2.56 2.74 -11.28
C ASN A 152 -1.91 2.75 -12.67
N VAL A 153 -2.65 3.10 -13.71
CA VAL A 153 -2.11 3.09 -15.09
C VAL A 153 -1.07 4.19 -15.27
N GLU A 154 -1.36 5.39 -14.74
CA GLU A 154 -0.43 6.52 -14.76
C GLU A 154 0.85 6.21 -13.97
N GLY A 155 0.74 5.69 -12.75
CA GLY A 155 1.89 5.33 -11.90
C GLY A 155 2.72 4.19 -12.50
N ASN A 156 2.10 3.14 -13.04
CA ASN A 156 2.82 2.07 -13.73
C ASN A 156 3.73 2.61 -14.86
N ALA A 157 3.26 3.60 -15.61
CA ALA A 157 4.06 4.21 -16.68
C ALA A 157 5.28 4.98 -16.14
N MET A 158 5.16 5.61 -14.97
CA MET A 158 6.21 6.43 -14.35
C MET A 158 7.28 5.61 -13.62
N TYR A 159 7.04 4.31 -13.37
CA TYR A 159 7.98 3.50 -12.58
C TYR A 159 9.35 3.32 -13.23
N SER A 160 9.43 3.35 -14.56
CA SER A 160 10.72 3.23 -15.25
C SER A 160 11.64 4.41 -14.96
N ASP A 161 11.06 5.63 -14.90
CA ASP A 161 11.80 6.85 -14.57
C ASP A 161 12.25 6.83 -13.10
N TRP A 162 11.37 6.39 -12.18
CA TRP A 162 11.73 6.21 -10.78
C TRP A 162 12.87 5.19 -10.59
N ALA A 163 12.82 4.07 -11.33
CA ALA A 163 13.86 3.05 -11.26
C ALA A 163 15.21 3.53 -11.81
N GLU A 164 15.18 4.36 -12.85
CA GLU A 164 16.38 4.98 -13.43
C GLU A 164 17.00 6.02 -12.46
N ASP A 165 16.18 6.92 -11.93
CA ASP A 165 16.63 7.94 -10.99
C ASP A 165 17.13 7.34 -9.67
N LEU A 166 16.39 6.37 -9.11
CA LEU A 166 16.61 5.89 -7.74
C LEU A 166 17.43 4.61 -7.65
N GLN A 167 17.78 4.00 -8.80
CA GLN A 167 18.67 2.84 -8.89
C GLN A 167 18.23 1.60 -8.08
N PHE A 168 16.92 1.43 -7.84
CA PHE A 168 16.38 0.19 -7.25
C PHE A 168 16.13 -0.88 -8.31
N GLU A 169 16.01 -2.14 -7.87
CA GLU A 169 15.73 -3.25 -8.78
C GLU A 169 14.30 -3.18 -9.34
N PHE A 170 14.19 -3.10 -10.66
CA PHE A 170 12.92 -3.03 -11.39
C PHE A 170 12.90 -3.99 -12.57
N LYS A 171 11.99 -4.97 -12.56
CA LYS A 171 11.90 -5.98 -13.61
C LYS A 171 10.54 -5.94 -14.30
N ARG A 172 10.49 -5.36 -15.50
CA ARG A 172 9.28 -5.36 -16.34
C ARG A 172 9.18 -6.68 -17.12
N SER A 173 8.45 -7.65 -16.57
CA SER A 173 8.36 -9.02 -17.09
C SER A 173 7.04 -9.32 -17.79
N GLY A 174 5.98 -8.58 -17.46
CA GLY A 174 4.62 -8.90 -17.87
C GLY A 174 3.91 -9.84 -16.91
N SER A 175 2.64 -10.11 -17.21
CA SER A 175 1.82 -11.07 -16.46
C SER A 175 0.78 -11.75 -17.34
N PHE A 176 0.30 -12.89 -16.86
CA PHE A 176 -0.73 -13.68 -17.52
C PHE A 176 -1.98 -13.81 -16.67
N VAL A 177 -3.15 -13.79 -17.34
CA VAL A 177 -4.41 -14.24 -16.76
C VAL A 177 -4.86 -15.46 -17.55
N LEU A 178 -4.93 -16.59 -16.86
CA LEU A 178 -5.16 -17.90 -17.46
C LEU A 178 -6.60 -18.37 -17.26
N SER A 179 -7.05 -19.23 -18.16
CA SER A 179 -8.25 -20.06 -18.04
C SER A 179 -7.87 -21.50 -18.34
N TYR A 180 -8.30 -22.43 -17.50
CA TYR A 180 -7.97 -23.85 -17.61
C TYR A 180 -9.12 -24.71 -18.13
N ASN A 181 -10.35 -24.23 -17.96
CA ASN A 181 -11.56 -24.95 -18.35
C ASN A 181 -12.59 -24.04 -19.00
N ASN A 182 -13.74 -24.60 -19.39
CA ASN A 182 -14.82 -23.86 -20.02
C ASN A 182 -15.55 -22.88 -19.06
N GLU A 183 -15.58 -23.16 -17.77
CA GLU A 183 -16.22 -22.33 -16.76
C GLU A 183 -15.47 -21.02 -16.57
N ASP A 184 -14.15 -21.07 -16.57
CA ASP A 184 -13.27 -19.90 -16.38
C ASP A 184 -13.01 -19.12 -17.67
N ARG A 185 -13.47 -19.62 -18.82
CA ARG A 185 -13.16 -19.08 -20.15
C ARG A 185 -13.56 -17.61 -20.35
N ARG A 186 -14.45 -17.12 -19.48
CA ARG A 186 -14.92 -15.72 -19.50
C ARG A 186 -13.97 -14.77 -18.76
N LEU A 187 -13.19 -15.26 -17.80
CA LEU A 187 -12.34 -14.42 -16.93
C LEU A 187 -11.31 -13.60 -17.72
N PRO A 188 -10.46 -14.18 -18.58
CA PRO A 188 -9.48 -13.38 -19.34
C PRO A 188 -10.13 -12.34 -20.25
N ARG A 189 -11.35 -12.62 -20.78
CA ARG A 189 -12.11 -11.64 -21.59
C ARG A 189 -12.61 -10.48 -20.74
N LEU A 190 -13.13 -10.77 -19.54
CA LEU A 190 -13.61 -9.73 -18.61
C LEU A 190 -12.44 -8.83 -18.20
N VAL A 191 -11.31 -9.43 -17.81
CA VAL A 191 -10.08 -8.69 -17.46
C VAL A 191 -9.58 -7.84 -18.64
N TRP A 192 -9.61 -8.39 -19.85
CA TRP A 192 -9.26 -7.64 -21.06
C TRP A 192 -10.19 -6.43 -21.28
N MET A 193 -11.52 -6.61 -21.10
CA MET A 193 -12.49 -5.52 -21.25
C MET A 193 -12.24 -4.42 -20.20
N VAL A 194 -12.02 -4.80 -18.93
CA VAL A 194 -11.71 -3.86 -17.85
C VAL A 194 -10.42 -3.09 -18.17
N GLY A 195 -9.36 -3.79 -18.55
CA GLY A 195 -8.10 -3.14 -18.91
C GLY A 195 -8.21 -2.22 -20.12
N ARG A 196 -9.02 -2.58 -21.14
CA ARG A 196 -9.32 -1.68 -22.26
C ARG A 196 -10.02 -0.39 -21.83
N LEU A 197 -10.99 -0.49 -20.89
CA LEU A 197 -11.68 0.67 -20.33
C LEU A 197 -10.72 1.54 -19.50
N ASN A 198 -9.76 0.93 -18.81
CA ASN A 198 -8.72 1.61 -18.06
C ASN A 198 -7.54 2.09 -18.93
N LYS A 199 -7.56 1.81 -20.25
CA LYS A 199 -6.50 2.18 -21.22
C LYS A 199 -5.15 1.52 -20.94
N VAL A 200 -5.14 0.30 -20.40
CA VAL A 200 -3.91 -0.47 -20.19
C VAL A 200 -3.26 -0.78 -21.54
N PRO A 201 -1.99 -0.40 -21.76
CA PRO A 201 -1.35 -0.58 -23.06
C PRO A 201 -0.91 -2.03 -23.29
N GLY A 202 -0.86 -2.43 -24.55
CA GLY A 202 -0.22 -3.65 -25.05
C GLY A 202 -0.89 -4.99 -24.69
N MET A 203 -2.04 -4.99 -23.99
CA MET A 203 -2.73 -6.24 -23.65
C MET A 203 -3.18 -6.99 -24.90
N ARG A 204 -2.88 -8.27 -24.95
CA ARG A 204 -3.25 -9.16 -26.07
C ARG A 204 -3.55 -10.58 -25.61
N PHE A 205 -4.41 -11.27 -26.35
CA PHE A 205 -4.54 -12.72 -26.21
C PHE A 205 -3.38 -13.39 -26.96
N ILE A 206 -2.82 -14.41 -26.34
CA ILE A 206 -1.78 -15.25 -26.92
C ILE A 206 -2.26 -16.71 -26.99
N SER A 207 -1.59 -17.52 -27.82
CA SER A 207 -1.88 -18.94 -27.88
C SER A 207 -1.34 -19.67 -26.63
N PRO A 208 -1.91 -20.85 -26.29
CA PRO A 208 -1.32 -21.70 -25.26
C PRO A 208 0.12 -22.11 -25.55
N ASP A 209 0.48 -22.28 -26.82
CA ASP A 209 1.84 -22.64 -27.22
C ASP A 209 2.82 -21.48 -26.99
N GLU A 210 2.45 -20.26 -27.40
CA GLU A 210 3.24 -19.06 -27.10
C GLU A 210 3.44 -18.86 -25.60
N PHE A 211 2.41 -19.15 -24.77
CA PHE A 211 2.54 -19.10 -23.32
C PHE A 211 3.56 -20.10 -22.81
N LEU A 212 3.52 -21.35 -23.25
CA LEU A 212 4.46 -22.40 -22.83
C LEU A 212 5.89 -22.16 -23.33
N GLU A 213 6.06 -21.46 -24.46
CA GLU A 213 7.38 -20.98 -24.90
C GLU A 213 7.94 -19.88 -24.01
N MET A 214 7.07 -19.03 -23.47
CA MET A 214 7.44 -17.95 -22.55
C MET A 214 7.66 -18.44 -21.12
N GLU A 215 6.95 -19.48 -20.67
CA GLU A 215 6.98 -20.04 -19.29
C GLU A 215 7.29 -21.53 -19.35
N LYS A 216 8.58 -21.85 -19.38
CA LYS A 216 9.06 -23.25 -19.56
C LYS A 216 8.88 -24.11 -18.31
N ASP A 217 8.81 -23.48 -17.14
CA ASP A 217 8.68 -24.16 -15.83
C ASP A 217 7.21 -24.28 -15.37
N VAL A 218 6.25 -24.17 -16.29
CA VAL A 218 4.82 -24.35 -16.03
C VAL A 218 4.32 -25.59 -16.76
N ASP A 219 3.87 -26.60 -16.03
CA ASP A 219 3.41 -27.87 -16.60
C ASP A 219 1.93 -27.85 -17.06
N VAL A 220 1.22 -26.78 -16.82
CA VAL A 220 -0.22 -26.69 -17.09
C VAL A 220 -0.49 -25.97 -18.39
N ARG A 221 -1.21 -26.64 -19.33
CA ARG A 221 -1.65 -26.03 -20.59
C ARG A 221 -2.97 -25.30 -20.41
N PRO A 222 -3.00 -23.96 -20.49
CA PRO A 222 -4.24 -23.21 -20.38
C PRO A 222 -5.10 -23.34 -21.65
N THR A 223 -6.42 -23.06 -21.52
CA THR A 223 -7.34 -23.00 -22.66
C THR A 223 -7.39 -21.60 -23.28
N ARG A 224 -7.05 -20.58 -22.50
CA ARG A 224 -6.97 -19.18 -22.93
C ARG A 224 -5.98 -18.42 -22.08
N VAL A 225 -5.23 -17.51 -22.72
CA VAL A 225 -4.22 -16.68 -22.09
C VAL A 225 -4.42 -15.23 -22.49
N LEU A 226 -4.52 -14.34 -21.50
CA LEU A 226 -4.39 -12.91 -21.66
C LEU A 226 -3.02 -12.47 -21.15
N TYR A 227 -2.21 -11.86 -21.99
CA TYR A 227 -0.92 -11.29 -21.64
C TYR A 227 -1.01 -9.78 -21.44
N SER A 228 -0.41 -9.29 -20.38
CA SER A 228 -0.31 -7.86 -20.01
C SER A 228 1.18 -7.49 -19.86
N PRO A 229 1.80 -6.85 -20.87
CA PRO A 229 3.25 -6.65 -20.92
C PRO A 229 3.77 -5.59 -19.94
N THR A 230 2.89 -4.70 -19.44
CA THR A 230 3.31 -3.59 -18.57
C THR A 230 3.40 -3.95 -17.09
N THR A 231 3.11 -5.18 -16.71
CA THR A 231 3.34 -5.65 -15.33
C THR A 231 4.85 -5.70 -15.04
N ALA A 232 5.22 -5.28 -13.84
CA ALA A 232 6.60 -5.34 -13.37
C ALA A 232 6.67 -5.80 -11.90
N TYR A 233 7.88 -6.06 -11.42
CA TYR A 233 8.18 -6.33 -10.01
C TYR A 233 9.20 -5.36 -9.48
N VAL A 234 9.09 -5.09 -8.20
CA VAL A 234 10.06 -4.38 -7.36
C VAL A 234 10.10 -5.04 -5.99
N ASP A 235 11.10 -4.72 -5.21
CA ASP A 235 11.00 -4.85 -3.76
C ASP A 235 10.36 -3.56 -3.20
N GLY A 236 9.18 -3.68 -2.61
CA GLY A 236 8.47 -2.52 -2.06
C GLY A 236 9.22 -1.87 -0.89
N PHE A 237 10.04 -2.64 -0.17
CA PHE A 237 10.90 -2.14 0.89
C PHE A 237 12.04 -1.29 0.30
N GLU A 238 12.79 -1.83 -0.66
CA GLU A 238 13.87 -1.12 -1.36
C GLU A 238 13.38 0.18 -2.03
N VAL A 239 12.22 0.14 -2.71
CA VAL A 239 11.62 1.34 -3.33
C VAL A 239 11.34 2.42 -2.28
N THR A 240 10.83 2.04 -1.11
CA THR A 240 10.50 3.01 -0.06
C THR A 240 11.75 3.64 0.53
N ILE A 241 12.79 2.84 0.78
CA ILE A 241 14.11 3.34 1.23
C ILE A 241 14.68 4.29 0.20
N ALA A 242 14.72 3.90 -1.08
CA ALA A 242 15.29 4.72 -2.15
C ALA A 242 14.58 6.09 -2.28
N LEU A 243 13.26 6.12 -2.09
CA LEU A 243 12.47 7.36 -2.07
C LEU A 243 12.82 8.23 -0.87
N ALA A 244 12.94 7.63 0.32
CA ALA A 244 13.27 8.35 1.55
C ALA A 244 14.69 8.92 1.51
N GLU A 245 15.68 8.12 1.10
CA GLU A 245 17.09 8.56 0.95
C GLU A 245 17.21 9.73 -0.04
N ASN A 246 16.56 9.63 -1.21
CA ASN A 246 16.58 10.73 -2.17
C ASN A 246 15.89 11.99 -1.63
N ALA A 247 14.80 11.84 -0.85
CA ALA A 247 14.17 12.96 -0.18
C ALA A 247 15.10 13.61 0.85
N VAL A 248 15.82 12.82 1.65
CA VAL A 248 16.82 13.31 2.63
C VAL A 248 17.96 14.03 1.93
N MET A 249 18.52 13.47 0.84
CA MET A 249 19.55 14.11 0.02
C MET A 249 19.12 15.50 -0.49
N ASN A 250 17.82 15.70 -0.69
CA ASN A 250 17.22 16.96 -1.12
C ASN A 250 16.67 17.81 0.05
N GLY A 251 17.06 17.50 1.30
CA GLY A 251 16.84 18.35 2.48
C GLY A 251 15.55 18.04 3.27
N VAL A 252 14.86 16.94 3.00
CA VAL A 252 13.71 16.50 3.82
C VAL A 252 14.22 15.88 5.11
N ARG A 253 13.62 16.24 6.24
CA ARG A 253 13.91 15.63 7.55
C ARG A 253 12.93 14.52 7.88
N PHE A 254 13.42 13.43 8.48
CA PHE A 254 12.59 12.32 8.96
C PHE A 254 12.71 12.18 10.48
N HIS A 255 11.60 12.24 11.19
CA HIS A 255 11.49 11.88 12.61
C HIS A 255 10.94 10.47 12.72
N LEU A 256 11.82 9.49 12.86
CA LEU A 256 11.49 8.10 13.13
C LEU A 256 11.21 7.88 14.62
N SER A 257 10.59 6.75 14.97
CA SER A 257 10.16 6.44 16.36
C SER A 257 9.40 7.61 16.99
N THR A 258 8.54 8.26 16.21
CA THR A 258 7.80 9.47 16.61
C THR A 258 6.33 9.30 16.20
N GLU A 259 5.45 9.13 17.19
CA GLU A 259 4.02 8.93 16.96
C GLU A 259 3.27 10.27 16.97
N VAL A 260 2.50 10.56 15.92
CA VAL A 260 1.52 11.64 15.95
C VAL A 260 0.34 11.20 16.82
N VAL A 261 0.07 11.95 17.89
CA VAL A 261 -0.97 11.65 18.87
C VAL A 261 -2.13 12.65 18.86
N ASP A 262 -1.94 13.82 18.24
CA ASP A 262 -2.98 14.82 17.98
C ASP A 262 -2.62 15.72 16.81
N VAL A 263 -3.61 16.40 16.23
CA VAL A 263 -3.44 17.43 15.21
C VAL A 263 -3.86 18.78 15.81
N ASP A 264 -2.98 19.75 15.76
CA ASP A 264 -3.23 21.07 16.31
C ASP A 264 -3.95 21.96 15.27
N VAL A 265 -5.21 22.31 15.55
CA VAL A 265 -6.07 23.10 14.66
C VAL A 265 -6.67 24.27 15.47
N GLU A 266 -6.43 25.48 15.00
CA GLU A 266 -7.02 26.68 15.56
C GLU A 266 -7.88 27.40 14.49
N ASP A 267 -9.11 27.74 14.83
CA ASP A 267 -10.06 28.40 13.92
C ASP A 267 -10.22 27.72 12.53
N GLY A 268 -10.12 26.38 12.50
CA GLY A 268 -10.21 25.59 11.27
C GLY A 268 -8.96 25.66 10.38
N ILE A 269 -7.83 26.06 10.93
CA ILE A 269 -6.53 26.15 10.23
C ILE A 269 -5.51 25.29 11.00
N VAL A 270 -4.77 24.45 10.28
CA VAL A 270 -3.67 23.65 10.83
C VAL A 270 -2.59 24.55 11.43
N GLN A 271 -2.12 24.22 12.63
CA GLN A 271 -0.95 24.81 13.28
C GLN A 271 0.23 23.82 13.35
N GLY A 272 -0.04 22.54 13.24
CA GLY A 272 0.96 21.48 13.32
C GLY A 272 0.40 20.17 13.89
N VAL A 273 1.28 19.33 14.39
CA VAL A 273 0.92 18.08 15.07
C VAL A 273 1.55 17.99 16.44
N VAL A 274 0.87 17.30 17.34
CA VAL A 274 1.43 16.86 18.63
C VAL A 274 1.96 15.44 18.46
N THR A 275 3.19 15.23 18.87
CA THR A 275 3.80 13.89 18.86
C THR A 275 4.10 13.47 20.32
N ASP A 276 4.38 12.19 20.51
CA ASP A 276 4.88 11.67 21.81
C ASP A 276 6.25 12.23 22.22
N ARG A 277 6.93 12.99 21.29
CA ARG A 277 8.26 13.60 21.48
C ARG A 277 8.27 15.14 21.43
N GLY A 278 7.12 15.77 21.29
CA GLY A 278 6.98 17.23 21.22
C GLY A 278 6.08 17.71 20.08
N LEU A 279 6.02 19.02 19.90
CA LEU A 279 5.23 19.68 18.87
C LEU A 279 6.02 19.80 17.58
N VAL A 280 5.44 19.46 16.46
CA VAL A 280 5.95 19.83 15.14
C VAL A 280 5.01 20.85 14.53
N LYS A 281 5.48 22.08 14.38
CA LYS A 281 4.69 23.17 13.80
C LYS A 281 4.74 23.11 12.28
N GLY A 282 3.62 23.45 11.64
CA GLY A 282 3.57 23.49 10.18
C GLY A 282 2.24 24.01 9.67
N ARG A 283 2.27 24.55 8.45
CA ARG A 283 1.07 25.16 7.82
C ARG A 283 0.33 24.22 6.89
N LEU A 284 0.90 23.02 6.59
CA LEU A 284 0.27 22.00 5.77
C LEU A 284 0.59 20.62 6.35
N ILE A 285 -0.45 19.80 6.56
CA ILE A 285 -0.32 18.39 6.92
C ILE A 285 -0.80 17.53 5.76
N ILE A 286 0.02 16.55 5.36
CA ILE A 286 -0.32 15.51 4.40
C ILE A 286 -0.46 14.19 5.15
N ASN A 287 -1.69 13.73 5.27
CA ASN A 287 -2.02 12.50 6.00
C ASN A 287 -1.81 11.28 5.10
N ALA A 288 -0.64 10.67 5.16
CA ALA A 288 -0.25 9.44 4.47
C ALA A 288 -0.02 8.27 5.44
N ALA A 289 -0.72 8.26 6.60
CA ALA A 289 -0.54 7.33 7.72
C ALA A 289 -1.06 5.90 7.47
N GLY A 290 -1.28 5.49 6.22
CA GLY A 290 -1.69 4.14 5.86
C GLY A 290 -2.98 3.71 6.56
N ILE A 291 -2.96 2.59 7.29
CA ILE A 291 -4.15 2.05 7.98
C ILE A 291 -4.64 2.95 9.13
N PHE A 292 -3.83 3.89 9.60
CA PHE A 292 -4.18 4.83 10.67
C PHE A 292 -4.60 6.21 10.16
N ALA A 293 -4.75 6.38 8.85
CA ALA A 293 -5.09 7.69 8.28
C ALA A 293 -6.49 8.21 8.69
N ASP A 294 -7.42 7.35 9.02
CA ASP A 294 -8.73 7.73 9.58
C ASP A 294 -8.63 8.25 11.02
N GLU A 295 -7.65 7.78 11.79
CA GLU A 295 -7.37 8.27 13.15
C GLU A 295 -6.76 9.67 13.09
N ILE A 296 -5.78 9.91 12.21
CA ILE A 296 -5.23 11.24 11.96
C ILE A 296 -6.31 12.22 11.46
N ALA A 297 -7.23 11.76 10.59
CA ALA A 297 -8.36 12.56 10.16
C ALA A 297 -9.33 12.89 11.32
N SER A 298 -9.51 11.96 12.27
CA SER A 298 -10.30 12.18 13.47
C SER A 298 -9.64 13.22 14.39
N MET A 299 -8.31 13.15 14.60
CA MET A 299 -7.52 14.13 15.36
C MET A 299 -7.67 15.54 14.76
N ALA A 300 -7.67 15.66 13.45
CA ALA A 300 -7.88 16.94 12.75
C ALA A 300 -9.34 17.44 12.77
N GLY A 301 -10.28 16.66 13.29
CA GLY A 301 -11.70 16.99 13.27
C GLY A 301 -12.38 16.84 11.89
N ASP A 302 -11.72 16.19 10.93
CA ASP A 302 -12.25 15.93 9.56
C ASP A 302 -12.40 14.44 9.25
N GLN A 303 -12.93 13.67 10.18
CA GLN A 303 -13.25 12.27 9.89
C GLN A 303 -14.50 12.18 9.03
N PHE A 304 -14.39 11.55 7.85
CA PHE A 304 -15.52 11.24 6.97
C PHE A 304 -15.47 9.81 6.41
N TYR A 305 -14.47 9.03 6.79
CA TYR A 305 -14.27 7.62 6.44
C TYR A 305 -13.74 6.83 7.63
N THR A 306 -13.88 5.52 7.59
CA THR A 306 -13.17 4.56 8.43
C THR A 306 -12.40 3.61 7.53
N LEU A 307 -11.15 3.36 7.85
CA LEU A 307 -10.32 2.37 7.19
C LEU A 307 -10.45 1.04 7.92
N HIS A 308 -10.97 0.04 7.22
CA HIS A 308 -11.04 -1.31 7.77
C HIS A 308 -9.80 -2.11 7.36
N PRO A 309 -9.22 -2.88 8.31
CA PRO A 309 -8.01 -3.62 8.05
C PRO A 309 -8.29 -4.88 7.26
N ARG A 310 -7.72 -4.98 6.06
CA ARG A 310 -7.78 -6.17 5.20
C ARG A 310 -6.42 -6.83 5.14
N LYS A 311 -6.27 -7.89 5.90
CA LYS A 311 -5.03 -8.67 5.98
C LYS A 311 -4.78 -9.44 4.69
N GLY A 312 -3.53 -9.47 4.24
CA GLY A 312 -3.07 -10.31 3.14
C GLY A 312 -1.83 -11.07 3.52
N VAL A 313 -1.91 -12.39 3.46
CA VAL A 313 -0.80 -13.30 3.78
C VAL A 313 -0.10 -13.73 2.49
N ILE A 314 1.20 -13.76 2.52
CA ILE A 314 2.11 -14.09 1.42
C ILE A 314 3.07 -15.16 1.90
N ALA A 315 3.39 -16.11 1.01
CA ALA A 315 4.45 -17.10 1.21
C ALA A 315 5.55 -16.90 0.16
N ILE A 316 6.80 -16.98 0.61
CA ILE A 316 8.00 -17.00 -0.23
C ILE A 316 8.55 -18.41 -0.22
N PHE A 317 8.90 -18.93 -1.40
CA PHE A 317 9.40 -20.27 -1.62
C PHE A 317 10.89 -20.25 -1.93
N ASP A 318 11.53 -21.42 -1.72
CA ASP A 318 12.92 -21.64 -2.08
C ASP A 318 13.16 -21.38 -3.59
N LYS A 319 14.34 -20.90 -3.94
CA LYS A 319 14.74 -20.61 -5.33
C LYS A 319 14.83 -21.87 -6.20
N GLU A 320 15.05 -23.04 -5.57
CA GLU A 320 15.10 -24.31 -6.28
C GLU A 320 13.72 -24.81 -6.72
N MET A 321 12.63 -24.25 -6.17
CA MET A 321 11.28 -24.59 -6.59
C MET A 321 11.00 -24.03 -7.99
N LYS A 322 10.62 -24.92 -8.91
CA LYS A 322 10.18 -24.51 -10.26
C LYS A 322 8.98 -23.59 -10.19
N SER A 323 9.06 -22.45 -10.82
CA SER A 323 8.04 -21.41 -10.81
C SER A 323 8.08 -20.59 -12.10
N PRO A 324 6.94 -20.07 -12.58
CA PRO A 324 6.94 -19.19 -13.73
C PRO A 324 7.79 -17.94 -13.48
N GLU A 325 8.49 -17.48 -14.49
CA GLU A 325 9.29 -16.24 -14.44
C GLU A 325 8.42 -14.97 -14.36
N ARG A 326 7.19 -15.05 -14.87
CA ARG A 326 6.24 -13.94 -14.90
C ARG A 326 5.10 -14.20 -13.93
N SER A 327 4.41 -13.14 -13.53
CA SER A 327 3.20 -13.31 -12.71
C SER A 327 2.12 -14.07 -13.48
N VAL A 328 1.68 -15.16 -12.90
CA VAL A 328 0.58 -15.98 -13.40
C VAL A 328 -0.59 -15.90 -12.43
N ASN A 329 -1.70 -15.38 -12.91
CA ASN A 329 -2.96 -15.34 -12.19
C ASN A 329 -3.89 -16.39 -12.82
N GLY A 330 -4.17 -17.42 -12.05
CA GLY A 330 -5.15 -18.43 -12.41
C GLY A 330 -6.56 -18.05 -11.97
N ARG A 331 -7.42 -19.06 -11.86
CA ARG A 331 -8.76 -18.92 -11.30
C ARG A 331 -8.66 -18.30 -9.90
N PRO A 332 -9.38 -17.20 -9.63
CA PRO A 332 -9.50 -16.75 -8.25
C PRO A 332 -10.13 -17.87 -7.43
N TYR A 333 -9.45 -18.33 -6.40
CA TYR A 333 -9.99 -19.29 -5.46
C TYR A 333 -11.08 -18.56 -4.64
N VAL A 334 -12.30 -18.56 -5.18
CA VAL A 334 -13.40 -17.77 -4.64
C VAL A 334 -14.04 -18.52 -3.50
N HIS A 335 -13.59 -18.28 -2.27
CA HIS A 335 -14.36 -18.65 -1.10
C HIS A 335 -14.96 -17.45 -0.33
N HIS A 336 -14.54 -16.21 -0.64
CA HIS A 336 -15.08 -15.00 -0.01
C HIS A 336 -15.27 -13.87 -1.02
N ALA A 337 -16.39 -13.14 -0.89
CA ALA A 337 -16.83 -12.12 -1.85
C ALA A 337 -15.85 -10.94 -2.05
N ASN A 338 -14.86 -10.80 -1.20
CA ASN A 338 -13.89 -9.68 -1.20
C ASN A 338 -12.45 -10.10 -1.51
N THR A 339 -12.18 -11.38 -1.79
CA THR A 339 -10.85 -11.85 -2.14
C THR A 339 -10.49 -11.46 -3.57
N LYS A 340 -9.44 -10.70 -3.73
CA LYS A 340 -8.69 -10.63 -4.99
C LYS A 340 -7.86 -11.91 -5.01
N GLY A 341 -8.14 -12.83 -5.93
CA GLY A 341 -7.43 -14.12 -6.01
C GLY A 341 -5.92 -13.93 -5.94
N GLY A 342 -5.26 -14.81 -5.19
CA GLY A 342 -3.81 -14.91 -5.17
C GLY A 342 -3.27 -15.36 -6.52
N GLY A 343 -1.98 -15.16 -6.74
CA GLY A 343 -1.25 -15.61 -7.91
C GLY A 343 0.12 -16.12 -7.54
N VAL A 344 0.80 -16.66 -8.52
CA VAL A 344 2.22 -17.02 -8.44
C VAL A 344 3.01 -15.95 -9.18
N GLN A 345 4.07 -15.46 -8.58
CA GLN A 345 5.00 -14.52 -9.21
C GLN A 345 6.42 -14.73 -8.71
N MET A 346 7.39 -14.14 -9.41
CA MET A 346 8.76 -14.04 -8.91
C MET A 346 8.98 -12.76 -8.13
N THR A 347 9.87 -12.81 -7.15
CA THR A 347 10.49 -11.62 -6.56
C THR A 347 11.64 -11.12 -7.46
N VAL A 348 12.12 -9.92 -7.24
CA VAL A 348 13.32 -9.41 -7.92
C VAL A 348 14.56 -10.26 -7.60
N SER A 349 14.59 -10.86 -6.41
CA SER A 349 15.65 -11.75 -5.94
C SER A 349 15.59 -13.18 -6.51
N GLY A 350 14.54 -13.53 -7.29
CA GLY A 350 14.40 -14.82 -7.95
C GLY A 350 13.72 -15.92 -7.12
N ASN A 351 13.09 -15.58 -6.01
CA ASN A 351 12.23 -16.50 -5.26
C ASN A 351 10.81 -16.50 -5.83
N SER A 352 10.13 -17.64 -5.80
CA SER A 352 8.69 -17.66 -6.04
C SER A 352 7.93 -17.08 -4.86
N LEU A 353 6.93 -16.26 -5.13
CA LEU A 353 6.08 -15.62 -4.15
C LEU A 353 4.62 -15.87 -4.49
N TRP A 354 3.88 -16.45 -3.52
CA TRP A 354 2.49 -16.81 -3.70
C TRP A 354 1.57 -16.01 -2.78
N GLY A 355 0.40 -15.69 -3.30
CA GLY A 355 -0.58 -14.88 -2.60
C GLY A 355 -0.74 -13.50 -3.24
N PRO A 356 -1.23 -12.52 -2.48
CA PRO A 356 -1.80 -12.64 -1.14
C PRO A 356 -3.24 -13.17 -1.13
N ASN A 357 -3.69 -13.66 0.03
CA ASN A 357 -5.12 -13.77 0.34
C ASN A 357 -5.71 -12.39 0.68
N ALA A 358 -6.99 -12.36 1.08
CA ALA A 358 -7.61 -11.15 1.60
C ALA A 358 -8.64 -11.51 2.68
N VAL A 359 -8.32 -11.20 3.92
CA VAL A 359 -9.14 -11.51 5.09
C VAL A 359 -9.46 -10.22 5.83
N GLU A 360 -10.75 -9.95 6.03
CA GLU A 360 -11.16 -8.82 6.88
C GLU A 360 -10.86 -9.16 8.34
N VAL A 361 -10.08 -8.32 8.99
CA VAL A 361 -9.72 -8.47 10.40
C VAL A 361 -10.18 -7.25 11.18
N ARG A 362 -10.26 -7.35 12.50
CA ARG A 362 -10.68 -6.24 13.35
C ARG A 362 -9.53 -5.37 13.81
N ASP A 363 -8.38 -5.99 14.02
CA ASP A 363 -7.20 -5.32 14.56
C ASP A 363 -6.33 -4.79 13.42
N LYS A 364 -6.07 -3.47 13.44
CA LYS A 364 -5.19 -2.80 12.47
C LYS A 364 -3.72 -3.23 12.58
N THR A 365 -3.37 -3.97 13.65
CA THR A 365 -2.00 -4.43 13.94
C THR A 365 -1.85 -5.95 13.86
N ASP A 366 -2.89 -6.71 13.50
CA ASP A 366 -2.82 -8.18 13.41
C ASP A 366 -2.02 -8.63 12.18
N LEU A 367 -0.74 -8.89 12.40
CA LEU A 367 0.18 -9.46 11.40
C LEU A 367 0.35 -10.97 11.55
N SER A 368 -0.51 -11.65 12.32
CA SER A 368 -0.46 -13.10 12.49
C SER A 368 -0.75 -13.84 11.18
N VAL A 369 -0.04 -14.95 10.97
CA VAL A 369 -0.26 -15.89 9.87
C VAL A 369 -0.85 -17.16 10.45
N GLN A 370 -2.07 -17.52 10.02
CA GLN A 370 -2.75 -18.73 10.47
C GLN A 370 -2.55 -19.87 9.48
N PRO A 371 -2.64 -21.16 9.90
CA PRO A 371 -2.56 -22.29 8.99
C PRO A 371 -3.53 -22.22 7.81
N GLU A 372 -4.74 -21.71 8.03
CA GLU A 372 -5.78 -21.57 7.02
C GLU A 372 -5.41 -20.51 5.95
N ASP A 373 -4.67 -19.49 6.33
CA ASP A 373 -4.12 -18.50 5.39
C ASP A 373 -3.14 -19.18 4.42
N LEU A 374 -2.27 -20.04 4.95
CA LEU A 374 -1.31 -20.78 4.12
C LEU A 374 -1.99 -21.85 3.26
N ASP A 375 -3.05 -22.53 3.75
CA ASP A 375 -3.87 -23.43 2.94
C ASP A 375 -4.47 -22.71 1.73
N TYR A 376 -4.98 -21.49 1.94
CA TYR A 376 -5.50 -20.67 0.85
C TYR A 376 -4.40 -20.28 -0.14
N VAL A 377 -3.25 -19.84 0.34
CA VAL A 377 -2.12 -19.42 -0.51
C VAL A 377 -1.62 -20.60 -1.34
N MET A 378 -1.43 -21.78 -0.73
CA MET A 378 -1.05 -23.01 -1.42
C MET A 378 -2.06 -23.38 -2.50
N GLY A 379 -3.35 -23.48 -2.15
CA GLY A 379 -4.42 -23.81 -3.10
C GLY A 379 -4.54 -22.84 -4.28
N SER A 380 -4.11 -21.59 -4.11
CA SER A 380 -4.10 -20.59 -5.20
C SER A 380 -2.99 -20.84 -6.23
N GLY A 381 -1.88 -21.47 -5.83
CA GLY A 381 -0.71 -21.71 -6.67
C GLY A 381 -0.59 -23.15 -7.19
N GLU A 382 -1.20 -24.14 -6.54
CA GLU A 382 -1.09 -25.56 -6.89
C GLU A 382 -1.45 -25.89 -8.34
N ILE A 383 -2.37 -25.16 -8.95
CA ILE A 383 -2.74 -25.36 -10.36
C ILE A 383 -1.58 -24.99 -11.29
N ILE A 384 -0.75 -24.01 -10.89
CA ILE A 384 0.36 -23.48 -11.68
C ILE A 384 1.63 -24.27 -11.39
N CYS A 385 1.87 -24.60 -10.12
CA CYS A 385 3.03 -25.33 -9.61
C CYS A 385 2.57 -26.53 -8.79
N PRO A 386 2.14 -27.64 -9.42
CA PRO A 386 1.55 -28.79 -8.74
C PRO A 386 2.54 -29.59 -7.87
N GLU A 387 3.84 -29.43 -8.10
CA GLU A 387 4.88 -30.10 -7.32
C GLU A 387 5.27 -29.39 -6.03
N ALA A 388 4.82 -28.14 -5.84
CA ALA A 388 5.16 -27.33 -4.68
C ALA A 388 4.60 -27.92 -3.38
N LYS A 389 5.41 -27.88 -2.33
CA LYS A 389 5.09 -28.40 -1.00
C LYS A 389 5.19 -27.28 0.05
N ARG A 390 4.51 -27.44 1.16
CA ARG A 390 4.67 -26.52 2.31
C ARG A 390 6.11 -26.47 2.84
N SER A 391 6.88 -27.56 2.69
CA SER A 391 8.30 -27.60 3.07
C SER A 391 9.18 -26.67 2.25
N ASP A 392 8.72 -26.24 1.09
CA ASP A 392 9.47 -25.35 0.19
C ASP A 392 9.28 -23.87 0.57
N ILE A 393 8.38 -23.59 1.53
CA ILE A 393 8.18 -22.25 2.08
C ILE A 393 9.35 -21.90 3.00
N ILE A 394 10.09 -20.86 2.64
CA ILE A 394 11.22 -20.35 3.44
C ILE A 394 10.83 -19.18 4.33
N ALA A 395 9.76 -18.43 3.96
CA ALA A 395 9.24 -17.34 4.75
C ALA A 395 7.74 -17.12 4.47
N CYS A 396 7.02 -16.62 5.47
CA CYS A 396 5.66 -16.12 5.31
C CYS A 396 5.46 -14.85 6.15
N PHE A 397 4.63 -13.96 5.66
CA PHE A 397 4.32 -12.70 6.35
C PHE A 397 2.93 -12.18 5.97
N ALA A 398 2.42 -11.25 6.76
CA ALA A 398 1.15 -10.60 6.53
C ALA A 398 1.32 -9.07 6.42
N GLY A 399 0.47 -8.45 5.60
CA GLY A 399 0.34 -7.00 5.52
C GLY A 399 -1.10 -6.55 5.65
N ILE A 400 -1.33 -5.43 6.33
CA ILE A 400 -2.66 -4.86 6.54
C ILE A 400 -2.93 -3.77 5.50
N ARG A 401 -3.83 -4.04 4.57
CA ARG A 401 -4.26 -3.06 3.56
C ARG A 401 -5.23 -2.06 4.19
N PRO A 402 -5.01 -0.76 4.02
CA PRO A 402 -5.95 0.28 4.44
C PRO A 402 -7.13 0.33 3.46
N ALA A 403 -8.15 -0.51 3.68
CA ALA A 403 -9.29 -0.57 2.79
C ALA A 403 -10.36 0.45 3.20
N ASP A 404 -10.92 1.15 2.21
CA ASP A 404 -12.08 2.01 2.36
C ASP A 404 -13.36 1.29 1.90
N TYR A 405 -14.49 1.54 2.56
CA TYR A 405 -15.77 0.91 2.22
C TYR A 405 -16.30 1.29 0.83
N LYS A 406 -15.82 2.39 0.24
CA LYS A 406 -16.07 2.76 -1.18
C LYS A 406 -15.20 2.00 -2.16
N GLU A 407 -14.18 1.28 -1.69
CA GLU A 407 -13.21 0.55 -2.50
C GLU A 407 -12.44 1.45 -3.49
N ASP A 408 -12.20 2.73 -3.14
CA ASP A 408 -11.39 3.66 -3.94
C ASP A 408 -10.36 4.39 -3.07
N PHE A 409 -9.46 5.14 -3.69
CA PHE A 409 -8.52 6.01 -3.00
C PHE A 409 -9.20 7.31 -2.55
N ILE A 410 -8.77 7.83 -1.41
CA ILE A 410 -9.19 9.12 -0.87
C ILE A 410 -7.99 10.05 -0.95
N ILE A 411 -7.97 10.92 -1.98
CA ILE A 411 -6.90 11.89 -2.18
C ILE A 411 -7.57 13.23 -2.47
N GLU A 412 -7.75 14.01 -1.42
CA GLU A 412 -8.42 15.32 -1.53
C GLU A 412 -7.96 16.25 -0.40
N ARG A 413 -8.07 17.55 -0.64
CA ARG A 413 -7.95 18.56 0.41
C ARG A 413 -9.12 18.45 1.38
N SER A 414 -8.87 18.70 2.65
CA SER A 414 -9.95 18.80 3.64
C SER A 414 -10.96 19.86 3.21
N ARG A 415 -12.22 19.62 3.53
CA ARG A 415 -13.33 20.54 3.28
C ARG A 415 -13.68 21.39 4.49
N VAL A 416 -13.08 21.09 5.63
CA VAL A 416 -13.41 21.71 6.92
C VAL A 416 -12.17 22.27 7.64
N VAL A 417 -10.97 21.77 7.31
CA VAL A 417 -9.71 22.21 7.90
C VAL A 417 -8.77 22.69 6.78
N ASN A 418 -8.40 23.95 6.80
CA ASN A 418 -7.41 24.50 5.86
C ASN A 418 -6.00 23.98 6.23
N GLY A 419 -5.18 23.68 5.23
CA GLY A 419 -3.86 23.13 5.45
C GLY A 419 -3.85 21.63 5.77
N PHE A 420 -4.89 20.87 5.36
CA PHE A 420 -4.93 19.41 5.56
C PHE A 420 -5.29 18.67 4.27
N ILE A 421 -4.45 17.72 3.87
CA ILE A 421 -4.64 16.86 2.69
C ILE A 421 -4.76 15.41 3.13
N HIS A 422 -5.85 14.74 2.74
CA HIS A 422 -6.04 13.30 2.92
C HIS A 422 -5.37 12.52 1.81
N VAL A 423 -4.59 11.48 2.17
CA VAL A 423 -4.04 10.47 1.25
C VAL A 423 -4.27 9.10 1.88
N ALA A 424 -5.51 8.64 1.83
CA ALA A 424 -6.02 7.50 2.59
C ALA A 424 -6.67 6.45 1.69
N GLY A 425 -6.96 5.27 2.25
CA GLY A 425 -7.58 4.18 1.49
C GLY A 425 -6.67 3.58 0.43
N ILE A 426 -5.35 3.79 0.54
CA ILE A 426 -4.37 3.36 -0.46
C ILE A 426 -4.04 1.87 -0.30
N GLN A 427 -5.01 1.04 -0.57
CA GLN A 427 -4.86 -0.40 -0.71
C GLN A 427 -4.30 -0.78 -2.10
N SER A 428 -4.22 -2.09 -2.44
CA SER A 428 -3.86 -2.50 -3.81
C SER A 428 -4.80 -1.83 -4.86
N PRO A 429 -4.20 -1.21 -5.89
CA PRO A 429 -2.81 -1.23 -6.36
C PRO A 429 -1.94 -0.03 -5.93
N GLY A 430 -1.93 0.32 -4.65
CA GLY A 430 -1.25 1.52 -4.12
C GLY A 430 0.22 1.63 -4.51
N LEU A 431 0.99 0.52 -4.40
CA LEU A 431 2.39 0.50 -4.80
C LEU A 431 2.55 0.93 -6.27
N ALA A 432 1.80 0.32 -7.19
CA ALA A 432 1.85 0.69 -8.61
C ALA A 432 1.38 2.12 -8.90
N ALA A 433 0.53 2.68 -8.05
CA ALA A 433 -0.01 4.03 -8.19
C ALA A 433 0.87 5.11 -7.51
N ALA A 434 1.87 4.71 -6.70
CA ALA A 434 2.62 5.63 -5.84
C ALA A 434 3.21 6.85 -6.57
N PRO A 435 3.85 6.71 -7.77
CA PRO A 435 4.36 7.87 -8.49
C PRO A 435 3.26 8.87 -8.88
N ALA A 436 2.13 8.36 -9.39
CA ALA A 436 1.00 9.19 -9.80
C ALA A 436 0.26 9.82 -8.60
N ILE A 437 0.24 9.13 -7.45
CA ILE A 437 -0.27 9.69 -6.18
C ILE A 437 0.61 10.85 -5.75
N ALA A 438 1.92 10.68 -5.72
CA ALA A 438 2.87 11.74 -5.34
C ALA A 438 2.70 12.97 -6.24
N LYS A 439 2.59 12.77 -7.55
CA LYS A 439 2.33 13.86 -8.51
C LYS A 439 0.97 14.54 -8.33
N MET A 440 -0.07 13.79 -7.96
CA MET A 440 -1.38 14.36 -7.65
C MET A 440 -1.33 15.20 -6.37
N VAL A 441 -0.64 14.72 -5.34
CA VAL A 441 -0.49 15.44 -4.06
C VAL A 441 0.36 16.70 -4.22
N GLU A 442 1.39 16.68 -5.06
CA GLU A 442 2.14 17.88 -5.45
C GLU A 442 1.19 18.97 -5.99
N GLY A 443 0.29 18.60 -6.90
CA GLY A 443 -0.72 19.55 -7.41
C GLY A 443 -1.63 20.12 -6.32
N LEU A 444 -2.12 19.27 -5.40
CA LEU A 444 -2.94 19.71 -4.26
C LEU A 444 -2.15 20.61 -3.30
N THR A 445 -0.87 20.31 -3.08
CA THR A 445 0.04 21.15 -2.27
C THR A 445 0.24 22.53 -2.91
N ALA A 446 0.43 22.58 -4.23
CA ALA A 446 0.55 23.83 -4.95
C ALA A 446 -0.72 24.69 -4.85
N GLU A 447 -1.90 24.08 -4.91
CA GLU A 447 -3.17 24.78 -4.71
C GLU A 447 -3.31 25.31 -3.28
N GLU A 448 -2.89 24.51 -2.27
CA GLU A 448 -3.02 24.89 -0.85
C GLU A 448 -2.06 26.02 -0.45
N LEU A 449 -0.83 25.99 -0.98
CA LEU A 449 0.21 26.95 -0.65
C LEU A 449 0.25 28.17 -1.60
N GLY A 450 -0.62 28.22 -2.62
CA GLY A 450 -0.69 29.32 -3.58
C GLY A 450 0.44 29.32 -4.63
N GLY A 451 1.03 28.17 -4.88
CA GLY A 451 2.11 27.95 -5.84
C GLY A 451 3.36 27.34 -5.20
N LEU A 452 4.21 26.74 -6.01
CA LEU A 452 5.47 26.14 -5.59
C LEU A 452 6.63 26.71 -6.41
N LYS A 453 7.75 26.99 -5.76
CA LYS A 453 8.97 27.48 -6.40
C LYS A 453 9.99 26.34 -6.44
N HIS A 454 10.48 25.98 -7.63
CA HIS A 454 11.53 24.96 -7.79
C HIS A 454 12.85 25.39 -7.14
N LYS A 455 13.55 24.41 -6.58
CA LYS A 455 14.97 24.52 -6.20
C LYS A 455 15.84 24.43 -7.46
N ASP A 456 16.95 25.15 -7.45
CA ASP A 456 17.94 25.10 -8.54
C ASP A 456 18.89 23.90 -8.42
N ASP A 457 19.05 23.36 -7.22
CA ASP A 457 20.01 22.32 -6.83
C ASP A 457 19.38 20.94 -6.54
N TRP A 458 18.10 20.76 -6.90
CA TRP A 458 17.44 19.48 -6.71
C TRP A 458 18.09 18.36 -7.53
N ASN A 459 18.44 17.26 -6.86
CA ASN A 459 19.05 16.09 -7.48
C ASN A 459 18.07 14.90 -7.51
N PRO A 460 17.58 14.47 -8.68
CA PRO A 460 16.69 13.30 -8.81
C PRO A 460 17.39 11.98 -8.56
N VAL A 461 18.71 11.93 -8.72
CA VAL A 461 19.48 10.69 -8.77
C VAL A 461 19.95 10.29 -7.38
N ARG A 462 19.62 9.08 -6.98
CA ARG A 462 20.18 8.42 -5.80
C ARG A 462 21.47 7.71 -6.18
N GLU A 463 22.50 7.83 -5.37
CA GLU A 463 23.68 6.99 -5.49
C GLU A 463 23.32 5.54 -5.19
N LYS A 464 23.68 4.64 -6.10
CA LYS A 464 23.40 3.21 -5.93
C LYS A 464 24.22 2.67 -4.78
N PRO A 465 23.59 2.03 -3.77
CA PRO A 465 24.33 1.34 -2.74
C PRO A 465 25.22 0.25 -3.33
N VAL A 466 26.43 0.12 -2.81
CA VAL A 466 27.30 -0.98 -3.16
C VAL A 466 26.67 -2.28 -2.67
N VAL A 467 26.53 -3.27 -3.56
CA VAL A 467 26.16 -4.63 -3.23
C VAL A 467 27.34 -5.53 -3.52
N PHE A 468 28.18 -5.76 -2.50
CA PHE A 468 29.48 -6.43 -2.62
C PHE A 468 29.41 -7.80 -3.32
N SER A 469 28.35 -8.59 -3.01
CA SER A 469 28.13 -9.90 -3.60
C SER A 469 27.85 -9.90 -5.12
N ARG A 470 27.48 -8.73 -5.69
CA ARG A 470 27.16 -8.57 -7.12
C ARG A 470 28.31 -7.99 -7.94
N LEU A 471 29.41 -7.59 -7.28
CA LEU A 471 30.60 -7.08 -7.95
C LEU A 471 31.43 -8.21 -8.57
N SER A 472 32.13 -7.93 -9.66
CA SER A 472 33.13 -8.84 -10.19
C SER A 472 34.29 -9.04 -9.19
N PRO A 473 35.05 -10.17 -9.24
CA PRO A 473 36.19 -10.39 -8.35
C PRO A 473 37.20 -9.22 -8.38
N GLU A 474 37.42 -8.63 -9.55
CA GLU A 474 38.33 -7.51 -9.73
C GLU A 474 37.83 -6.23 -9.05
N GLU A 475 36.52 -5.99 -9.10
CA GLU A 475 35.85 -4.88 -8.41
C GLU A 475 35.86 -5.08 -6.90
N GLN A 476 35.62 -6.33 -6.43
CA GLN A 476 35.70 -6.69 -5.02
C GLN A 476 37.12 -6.45 -4.48
N ASP A 477 38.17 -6.92 -5.17
CA ASP A 477 39.57 -6.72 -4.79
C ASP A 477 39.92 -5.26 -4.72
N ARG A 478 39.50 -4.45 -5.70
CA ARG A 478 39.73 -3.00 -5.69
C ARG A 478 39.05 -2.36 -4.48
N LEU A 479 37.77 -2.64 -4.26
CA LEU A 479 36.98 -2.07 -3.16
C LEU A 479 37.58 -2.44 -1.78
N VAL A 480 37.99 -3.71 -1.60
CA VAL A 480 38.64 -4.18 -0.37
C VAL A 480 40.01 -3.47 -0.17
N SER A 481 40.72 -3.20 -1.26
CA SER A 481 41.99 -2.47 -1.19
C SER A 481 41.79 -1.01 -0.79
N GLU A 482 40.74 -0.38 -1.23
CA GLU A 482 40.34 1.00 -0.89
C GLU A 482 39.76 1.09 0.54
N ASN A 483 38.90 0.14 0.92
CA ASN A 483 38.31 0.05 2.25
C ASN A 483 38.27 -1.41 2.73
N PRO A 484 39.21 -1.82 3.65
CA PRO A 484 39.28 -3.20 4.15
C PRO A 484 37.99 -3.71 4.85
N ALA A 485 37.06 -2.84 5.25
CA ALA A 485 35.81 -3.22 5.85
C ALA A 485 34.92 -4.04 4.88
N TYR A 486 35.06 -3.80 3.57
CA TYR A 486 34.37 -4.59 2.54
C TYR A 486 34.88 -6.03 2.43
N GLY A 487 36.09 -6.31 2.89
CA GLY A 487 36.65 -7.68 2.96
C GLY A 487 36.16 -8.50 4.18
N ARG A 488 35.46 -7.87 5.12
CA ARG A 488 34.93 -8.54 6.32
C ARG A 488 33.46 -8.87 6.14
N ILE A 489 33.17 -10.15 5.81
CA ILE A 489 31.81 -10.63 5.61
C ILE A 489 31.11 -10.87 6.94
N VAL A 490 30.07 -10.09 7.23
CA VAL A 490 29.23 -10.16 8.45
C VAL A 490 28.10 -11.17 8.26
N CYS A 491 27.37 -11.09 7.13
CA CYS A 491 26.32 -12.04 6.80
C CYS A 491 26.80 -12.99 5.68
N ARG A 492 27.03 -14.27 6.02
CA ARG A 492 27.56 -15.26 5.05
C ARG A 492 26.54 -15.76 4.07
N CYS A 493 25.24 -15.79 4.44
CA CYS A 493 24.16 -16.28 3.57
C CYS A 493 23.86 -15.30 2.44
N GLU A 494 23.95 -13.98 2.71
CA GLU A 494 23.73 -12.92 1.71
C GLU A 494 25.04 -12.23 1.28
N THR A 495 26.17 -12.64 1.86
CA THR A 495 27.52 -12.08 1.57
C THR A 495 27.58 -10.56 1.81
N VAL A 496 26.92 -10.09 2.89
CA VAL A 496 26.97 -8.68 3.27
C VAL A 496 28.24 -8.38 4.05
N SER A 497 28.98 -7.39 3.62
CA SER A 497 30.22 -6.93 4.24
C SER A 497 29.98 -5.92 5.35
N GLU A 498 30.98 -5.74 6.23
CA GLU A 498 31.01 -4.67 7.23
C GLU A 498 30.99 -3.29 6.56
N GLY A 499 31.67 -3.14 5.41
CA GLY A 499 31.69 -1.90 4.64
C GLY A 499 30.29 -1.47 4.22
N GLU A 500 29.47 -2.40 3.68
CA GLU A 500 28.06 -2.12 3.30
C GLU A 500 27.23 -1.68 4.50
N ILE A 501 27.47 -2.26 5.69
CA ILE A 501 26.70 -1.91 6.91
C ILE A 501 27.10 -0.52 7.42
N VAL A 502 28.36 -0.17 7.30
CA VAL A 502 28.87 1.14 7.76
C VAL A 502 28.45 2.27 6.82
N ASP A 503 28.38 1.98 5.52
CA ASP A 503 28.01 2.98 4.51
C ASP A 503 26.48 3.19 4.42
N ALA A 504 25.67 2.26 4.96
CA ALA A 504 24.22 2.36 5.05
C ALA A 504 23.78 3.18 6.28
#